data_7d25efe9739bd9033050aac15476cb31
#
_entry.id   7d25efe9739bd9033050aac15476cb31
#
_cell.length_a   1.000
_cell.length_b   1.000
_cell.length_c   1.000
_cell.angle_alpha   90.00
_cell.angle_beta   90.00
_cell.angle_gamma   90.00
#
_symmetry.space_group_name_H-M   'P 1'
#
loop_
_entity.id
_entity.type
_entity.pdbx_description
1 polymer ?
#
loop_
_entity_poly.entity_id
_entity_poly.type
_entity_poly.pdbx_seq_one_letter_code
_entity_poly.pdbx_strand_id
1 'polypeptide(L)'
;ISIDSSGEGLYGNFFNIGLGGSKQDGKIAPERNITTQWDGPWIGETAVTDGGWSAEMFIPWSALSMPEGSQERRIAIAMFRKVAYLDERYSFPPLPFSQARFISAFEPVRIDKVNPRQQWEVYPYVSATSDEIRNEADGRGGIDVAWRPSTNLQLTATVNPDFGSIESDDVVVNLTAYETFYPEKRLFFLEGNEVFVTSPRSNPRGPSGPGGSGGRQSVQTYRMEPTTLLNTRRIGGSAKHVEIPDYLTVSGVEQSKPTELVGAVKAVGQSGGLRYGLLTAFEKEVEWRGVWNNTDREMTLKSDGRDFGVVRLLYESAGGGGRQSIGYMGTLASNPLNDAVV
;
A
#
# COMPACT_ATOMS: atom_id res chain seq x y z
N ILE A 1 -6.29 19.20 -5.83
CA ILE A 1 -7.42 19.17 -4.89
C ILE A 1 -7.20 18.06 -3.88
N SER A 2 -7.61 18.29 -2.64
CA SER A 2 -7.61 17.26 -1.59
C SER A 2 -9.00 17.15 -1.01
N ILE A 3 -9.44 15.93 -0.72
CA ILE A 3 -10.81 15.64 -0.30
C ILE A 3 -10.76 14.73 0.92
N ASP A 4 -11.31 15.19 2.02
CA ASP A 4 -11.71 14.35 3.13
C ASP A 4 -13.17 13.96 2.94
N SER A 5 -13.41 12.75 2.53
CA SER A 5 -14.74 12.24 2.19
C SER A 5 -15.64 11.96 3.40
N SER A 6 -15.06 11.93 4.60
CA SER A 6 -15.81 11.81 5.87
C SER A 6 -16.14 13.15 6.51
N GLY A 7 -15.36 14.20 6.22
CA GLY A 7 -15.43 15.48 6.89
C GLY A 7 -14.99 15.47 8.36
N GLU A 8 -14.30 14.39 8.79
CA GLU A 8 -13.84 14.22 10.18
C GLU A 8 -12.42 14.76 10.41
N GLY A 9 -11.71 15.17 9.35
CA GLY A 9 -10.35 15.70 9.44
C GLY A 9 -9.28 14.64 9.75
N LEU A 10 -9.54 13.38 9.42
CA LEU A 10 -8.66 12.29 9.75
C LEU A 10 -7.94 11.70 8.52
N TYR A 11 -8.69 11.42 7.46
CA TYR A 11 -8.18 10.76 6.27
C TYR A 11 -8.79 11.34 5.01
N GLY A 12 -8.01 11.37 3.95
CA GLY A 12 -8.47 11.87 2.67
C GLY A 12 -7.63 11.39 1.50
N ASN A 13 -8.01 11.86 0.34
CA ASN A 13 -7.28 11.64 -0.90
C ASN A 13 -6.86 12.99 -1.49
N PHE A 14 -5.76 13.00 -2.21
CA PHE A 14 -5.37 14.15 -3.01
C PHE A 14 -5.21 13.77 -4.48
N PHE A 15 -5.47 14.74 -5.34
CA PHE A 15 -5.40 14.62 -6.79
C PHE A 15 -4.72 15.86 -7.32
N ASN A 16 -3.61 15.69 -8.00
CA ASN A 16 -2.82 16.76 -8.58
C ASN A 16 -2.73 16.58 -10.10
N ILE A 17 -2.82 17.68 -10.82
CA ILE A 17 -2.58 17.70 -12.25
C ILE A 17 -1.67 18.87 -12.59
N GLY A 18 -0.64 18.63 -13.38
CA GLY A 18 0.25 19.66 -13.90
C GLY A 18 -0.24 20.21 -15.23
N LEU A 19 0.21 21.41 -15.61
CA LEU A 19 -0.13 22.02 -16.88
C LEU A 19 0.17 21.11 -18.09
N GLY A 20 1.21 20.29 -18.03
CA GLY A 20 1.55 19.33 -19.07
C GLY A 20 0.77 18.02 -19.01
N GLY A 21 -0.31 17.93 -18.24
CA GLY A 21 -1.15 16.75 -18.11
C GLY A 21 -0.61 15.67 -17.15
N SER A 22 0.55 15.87 -16.52
CA SER A 22 1.07 14.93 -15.53
C SER A 22 0.15 14.83 -14.33
N LYS A 23 -0.22 13.62 -13.95
CA LYS A 23 -1.12 13.33 -12.84
C LYS A 23 -0.36 12.72 -11.68
N GLN A 24 -0.78 13.04 -10.47
CA GLN A 24 -0.30 12.43 -9.23
C GLN A 24 -1.45 12.41 -8.24
N ASP A 25 -1.63 11.32 -7.56
CA ASP A 25 -2.62 11.16 -6.51
C ASP A 25 -2.06 10.40 -5.31
N GLY A 26 -2.89 10.18 -4.34
CA GLY A 26 -2.51 9.45 -3.14
C GLY A 26 -3.46 9.67 -1.98
N LYS A 27 -3.03 9.22 -0.81
CA LYS A 27 -3.79 9.29 0.42
C LYS A 27 -3.16 10.27 1.42
N ILE A 28 -4.03 10.86 2.21
CA ILE A 28 -3.68 11.73 3.34
C ILE A 28 -4.12 11.01 4.60
N ALA A 29 -3.17 10.66 5.44
CA ALA A 29 -3.41 10.18 6.80
C ALA A 29 -3.32 11.36 7.79
N PRO A 30 -3.67 11.16 9.06
CA PRO A 30 -3.77 12.27 9.98
C PRO A 30 -2.62 13.24 9.96
N GLU A 31 -2.97 14.39 9.80
CA GLU A 31 -2.51 15.69 9.47
C GLU A 31 -1.77 15.70 8.13
N ARG A 32 -0.45 15.70 8.12
CA ARG A 32 0.35 15.88 6.92
C ARG A 32 1.06 14.61 6.46
N ASN A 33 0.57 13.47 6.86
CA ASN A 33 1.14 12.21 6.43
C ASN A 33 0.57 11.82 5.06
N ILE A 34 1.31 12.14 4.02
CA ILE A 34 0.90 11.99 2.62
C ILE A 34 1.64 10.81 2.01
N THR A 35 0.92 9.91 1.37
CA THR A 35 1.46 8.79 0.59
C THR A 35 1.03 8.88 -0.85
N THR A 36 1.93 8.61 -1.78
CA THR A 36 1.71 8.65 -3.24
C THR A 36 1.62 7.26 -3.86
N GLN A 37 1.50 6.23 -3.03
CA GLN A 37 1.49 4.85 -3.48
C GLN A 37 0.11 4.35 -3.91
N TRP A 38 -0.94 5.13 -3.67
CA TRP A 38 -2.29 4.84 -4.10
C TRP A 38 -2.55 5.51 -5.46
N ASP A 39 -3.08 4.76 -6.41
CA ASP A 39 -3.47 5.19 -7.73
C ASP A 39 -4.97 4.98 -7.89
N GLY A 40 -5.73 6.04 -8.06
CA GLY A 40 -7.17 6.03 -8.13
C GLY A 40 -7.74 6.16 -9.53
N PRO A 41 -8.96 5.67 -9.78
CA PRO A 41 -9.61 5.75 -11.09
C PRO A 41 -10.19 7.15 -11.34
N TRP A 42 -9.36 8.14 -11.62
CA TRP A 42 -9.80 9.50 -11.95
C TRP A 42 -9.25 9.98 -13.29
N ILE A 43 -9.94 10.92 -13.90
CA ILE A 43 -9.57 11.52 -15.17
C ILE A 43 -9.34 13.03 -14.96
N GLY A 44 -8.31 13.55 -15.61
CA GLY A 44 -8.02 14.98 -15.58
C GLY A 44 -7.40 15.42 -16.88
N GLU A 45 -7.83 16.60 -17.34
CA GLU A 45 -7.36 17.26 -18.54
C GLU A 45 -6.99 18.72 -18.23
N THR A 46 -6.08 19.25 -19.01
CA THR A 46 -5.62 20.64 -18.88
C THR A 46 -5.64 21.33 -20.22
N ALA A 47 -5.95 22.63 -20.21
CA ALA A 47 -5.91 23.47 -21.40
C ALA A 47 -5.26 24.81 -21.11
N VAL A 48 -4.42 25.29 -22.03
CA VAL A 48 -3.85 26.64 -22.01
C VAL A 48 -4.91 27.62 -22.52
N THR A 49 -5.05 28.75 -21.83
CA THR A 49 -5.98 29.85 -22.19
C THR A 49 -5.19 31.17 -22.34
N ASP A 50 -5.79 32.18 -22.92
CA ASP A 50 -5.14 33.50 -23.15
C ASP A 50 -4.64 34.15 -21.85
N GLY A 51 -5.28 33.87 -20.73
CA GLY A 51 -4.92 34.46 -19.40
C GLY A 51 -4.28 33.48 -18.43
N GLY A 52 -3.94 32.26 -18.88
CA GLY A 52 -3.39 31.24 -17.98
C GLY A 52 -3.66 29.81 -18.45
N TRP A 53 -4.20 28.99 -17.59
CA TRP A 53 -4.60 27.61 -17.89
C TRP A 53 -5.75 27.16 -17.02
N SER A 54 -6.48 26.19 -17.48
CA SER A 54 -7.55 25.52 -16.77
C SER A 54 -7.25 24.05 -16.58
N ALA A 55 -7.83 23.45 -15.56
CA ALA A 55 -7.83 22.02 -15.32
C ALA A 55 -9.24 21.55 -14.97
N GLU A 56 -9.64 20.46 -15.59
CA GLU A 56 -10.86 19.74 -15.26
C GLU A 56 -10.50 18.37 -14.70
N MET A 57 -11.17 17.97 -13.62
CA MET A 57 -10.92 16.70 -12.96
C MET A 57 -12.26 15.99 -12.74
N PHE A 58 -12.36 14.76 -13.20
CA PHE A 58 -13.46 13.86 -12.90
C PHE A 58 -12.99 12.82 -11.89
N ILE A 59 -13.46 12.93 -10.65
CA ILE A 59 -13.14 12.04 -9.54
C ILE A 59 -14.44 11.31 -9.19
N PRO A 60 -14.55 10.00 -9.51
CA PRO A 60 -15.73 9.24 -9.17
C PRO A 60 -15.84 9.07 -7.65
N TRP A 61 -17.06 9.24 -7.11
CA TRP A 61 -17.30 9.06 -5.67
C TRP A 61 -16.89 7.70 -5.14
N SER A 62 -16.89 6.73 -5.99
CA SER A 62 -16.46 5.38 -5.71
C SER A 62 -14.97 5.22 -5.43
N ALA A 63 -14.14 6.15 -5.90
CA ALA A 63 -12.70 6.21 -5.56
C ALA A 63 -12.46 6.67 -4.11
N LEU A 64 -13.49 7.21 -3.46
CA LEU A 64 -13.40 7.79 -2.12
C LEU A 64 -14.11 6.89 -1.09
N SER A 65 -13.43 6.60 0.03
CA SER A 65 -14.05 5.91 1.16
C SER A 65 -14.95 6.88 1.91
N MET A 66 -16.26 6.69 1.84
CA MET A 66 -17.23 7.55 2.50
C MET A 66 -17.94 6.79 3.62
N PRO A 67 -18.21 7.40 4.78
CA PRO A 67 -19.06 6.81 5.80
C PRO A 67 -20.45 6.49 5.25
N GLU A 68 -21.14 5.51 5.83
CA GLU A 68 -22.57 5.30 5.55
C GLU A 68 -23.33 6.58 5.78
N GLY A 69 -24.10 7.02 4.80
CA GLY A 69 -24.67 8.33 4.87
C GLY A 69 -26.12 8.42 4.46
N SER A 70 -26.76 9.40 5.07
CA SER A 70 -28.04 9.95 4.68
C SER A 70 -27.97 10.62 3.30
N GLN A 71 -29.08 11.16 2.84
CA GLN A 71 -29.14 11.92 1.59
C GLN A 71 -28.24 13.17 1.56
N GLU A 72 -27.89 13.72 2.73
CA GLU A 72 -26.96 14.84 2.90
C GLU A 72 -25.64 14.30 3.48
N ARG A 73 -24.53 14.60 2.81
CA ARG A 73 -23.18 14.21 3.26
C ARG A 73 -22.34 15.45 3.55
N ARG A 74 -21.48 15.33 4.56
CA ARG A 74 -20.42 16.29 4.82
C ARG A 74 -19.11 15.72 4.32
N ILE A 75 -18.42 16.51 3.51
CA ILE A 75 -17.05 16.27 3.12
C ILE A 75 -16.23 17.51 3.50
N ALA A 76 -14.92 17.42 3.48
CA ALA A 76 -14.09 18.61 3.57
C ALA A 76 -13.09 18.65 2.41
N ILE A 77 -12.83 19.82 1.88
CA ILE A 77 -11.98 20.01 0.71
C ILE A 77 -10.89 21.04 0.95
N ALA A 78 -9.78 20.86 0.26
CA ALA A 78 -8.75 21.89 0.12
C ALA A 78 -8.27 21.93 -1.33
N MET A 79 -8.00 23.13 -1.82
CA MET A 79 -7.44 23.37 -3.13
C MET A 79 -6.03 23.95 -3.00
N PHE A 80 -5.13 23.50 -3.86
CA PHE A 80 -3.75 23.96 -3.87
C PHE A 80 -3.33 24.33 -5.29
N ARG A 81 -2.55 25.40 -5.40
CA ARG A 81 -1.93 25.80 -6.65
C ARG A 81 -0.46 26.10 -6.41
N LYS A 82 0.43 25.49 -7.18
CA LYS A 82 1.84 25.86 -7.26
C LYS A 82 2.07 26.69 -8.51
N VAL A 83 2.66 27.89 -8.33
CA VAL A 83 3.09 28.76 -9.42
C VAL A 83 4.61 28.58 -9.53
N ALA A 84 5.05 27.77 -10.48
CA ALA A 84 6.44 27.31 -10.53
C ALA A 84 7.45 28.44 -10.76
N TYR A 85 7.13 29.41 -11.61
CA TYR A 85 8.05 30.51 -11.93
C TYR A 85 8.21 31.55 -10.80
N LEU A 86 7.26 31.60 -9.85
CA LEU A 86 7.34 32.42 -8.64
C LEU A 86 7.82 31.62 -7.43
N ASP A 87 7.87 30.29 -7.53
CA ASP A 87 8.04 29.34 -6.44
C ASP A 87 7.04 29.55 -5.28
N GLU A 88 5.85 30.03 -5.61
CA GLU A 88 4.78 30.31 -4.67
C GLU A 88 3.75 29.20 -4.64
N ARG A 89 3.12 29.04 -3.48
CA ARG A 89 2.02 28.09 -3.27
C ARG A 89 0.84 28.80 -2.63
N TYR A 90 -0.30 28.57 -3.22
CA TYR A 90 -1.59 29.08 -2.73
C TYR A 90 -2.45 27.92 -2.27
N SER A 91 -3.23 28.14 -1.24
CA SER A 91 -4.20 27.16 -0.74
C SER A 91 -5.52 27.81 -0.35
N PHE A 92 -6.59 27.07 -0.54
CA PHE A 92 -7.91 27.35 -0.01
C PHE A 92 -8.43 26.10 0.71
N PRO A 93 -8.77 26.17 2.00
CA PRO A 93 -8.56 27.32 2.90
C PRO A 93 -7.05 27.63 3.11
N PRO A 94 -6.69 28.75 3.77
CA PRO A 94 -5.29 29.03 4.10
C PRO A 94 -4.69 27.97 4.99
N LEU A 95 -3.69 27.23 4.48
CA LEU A 95 -3.05 26.09 5.15
C LEU A 95 -1.53 26.29 5.19
N PRO A 96 -1.00 27.25 5.96
CA PRO A 96 0.41 27.52 6.02
C PRO A 96 1.19 26.31 6.57
N PHE A 97 2.39 26.07 6.05
CA PHE A 97 3.24 24.96 6.47
C PHE A 97 3.65 25.02 7.95
N SER A 98 3.60 26.20 8.55
CA SER A 98 3.89 26.42 9.97
C SER A 98 2.82 25.85 10.91
N GLN A 99 1.64 25.57 10.40
CA GLN A 99 0.58 24.94 11.20
C GLN A 99 0.70 23.41 11.19
N ALA A 100 0.55 22.80 12.35
CA ALA A 100 0.48 21.34 12.48
C ALA A 100 -0.79 20.75 11.85
N ARG A 101 -1.88 21.52 11.89
CA ARG A 101 -3.17 21.15 11.28
C ARG A 101 -3.06 21.20 9.75
N PHE A 102 -3.58 20.17 9.12
CA PHE A 102 -3.69 20.12 7.67
C PHE A 102 -5.06 19.60 7.24
N ILE A 103 -5.27 18.27 7.25
CA ILE A 103 -6.56 17.70 6.84
C ILE A 103 -7.70 18.11 7.76
N SER A 104 -7.44 18.27 9.05
CA SER A 104 -8.42 18.74 10.04
C SER A 104 -8.79 20.24 9.88
N ALA A 105 -8.13 20.94 8.98
CA ALA A 105 -8.41 22.34 8.67
C ALA A 105 -8.95 22.55 7.23
N PHE A 106 -9.39 21.49 6.56
CA PHE A 106 -10.05 21.58 5.27
C PHE A 106 -11.43 22.25 5.40
N GLU A 107 -11.86 22.90 4.34
CA GLU A 107 -13.15 23.59 4.29
C GLU A 107 -14.31 22.59 4.21
N PRO A 108 -15.25 22.60 5.16
CA PRO A 108 -16.38 21.69 5.14
C PRO A 108 -17.38 22.08 4.04
N VAL A 109 -17.79 21.08 3.27
CA VAL A 109 -18.77 21.20 2.18
C VAL A 109 -19.89 20.21 2.39
N ARG A 110 -21.11 20.63 2.19
CA ARG A 110 -22.30 19.76 2.16
C ARG A 110 -22.60 19.38 0.73
N ILE A 111 -22.83 18.10 0.52
CA ILE A 111 -23.23 17.55 -0.77
C ILE A 111 -24.49 16.70 -0.60
N ASP A 112 -25.43 16.88 -1.52
CA ASP A 112 -26.69 16.16 -1.52
C ASP A 112 -26.73 15.09 -2.61
N LYS A 113 -27.55 14.08 -2.40
CA LYS A 113 -27.86 13.04 -3.40
C LYS A 113 -26.66 12.24 -3.88
N VAL A 114 -25.61 12.13 -3.08
CA VAL A 114 -24.46 11.27 -3.37
C VAL A 114 -24.73 9.88 -2.84
N ASN A 115 -24.95 8.94 -3.75
CA ASN A 115 -25.16 7.53 -3.43
C ASN A 115 -24.21 6.67 -4.29
N PRO A 116 -22.97 6.48 -3.84
CA PRO A 116 -21.99 5.66 -4.56
C PRO A 116 -22.50 4.23 -4.71
N ARG A 117 -22.37 3.70 -5.91
CA ARG A 117 -22.76 2.31 -6.20
C ARG A 117 -21.66 1.36 -5.77
N GLN A 118 -22.05 0.11 -5.48
CA GLN A 118 -21.06 -0.95 -5.30
C GLN A 118 -20.21 -1.10 -6.56
N GLN A 119 -18.96 -1.43 -6.36
CA GLN A 119 -18.00 -1.62 -7.45
C GLN A 119 -17.38 -2.99 -7.38
N TRP A 120 -17.13 -3.52 -8.56
CA TRP A 120 -16.34 -4.72 -8.79
C TRP A 120 -15.22 -4.41 -9.76
N GLU A 121 -14.03 -4.80 -9.41
CA GLU A 121 -12.86 -4.76 -10.26
C GLU A 121 -12.27 -6.16 -10.30
N VAL A 122 -12.04 -6.67 -11.50
CA VAL A 122 -11.52 -8.03 -11.69
C VAL A 122 -10.38 -7.94 -12.70
N TYR A 123 -9.19 -8.36 -12.28
CA TYR A 123 -7.97 -8.32 -13.06
C TYR A 123 -7.41 -9.74 -13.24
N PRO A 124 -7.86 -10.49 -14.26
CA PRO A 124 -7.20 -11.74 -14.62
C PRO A 124 -5.87 -11.44 -15.30
N TYR A 125 -4.88 -12.27 -15.05
CA TYR A 125 -3.59 -12.16 -15.72
C TYR A 125 -3.06 -13.54 -16.13
N VAL A 126 -2.21 -13.54 -17.14
CA VAL A 126 -1.40 -14.66 -17.58
C VAL A 126 -0.01 -14.15 -17.86
N SER A 127 1.01 -14.79 -17.32
CA SER A 127 2.42 -14.50 -17.60
C SER A 127 3.15 -15.75 -18.05
N ALA A 128 4.18 -15.56 -18.86
CA ALA A 128 5.09 -16.62 -19.27
C ALA A 128 6.52 -16.10 -19.19
N THR A 129 7.38 -16.87 -18.56
CA THR A 129 8.81 -16.58 -18.44
C THR A 129 9.61 -17.68 -19.10
N SER A 130 10.70 -17.33 -19.79
CA SER A 130 11.66 -18.27 -20.36
C SER A 130 13.04 -17.95 -19.84
N ASP A 131 13.67 -18.94 -19.22
CA ASP A 131 15.08 -18.88 -18.79
C ASP A 131 15.92 -19.65 -19.80
N GLU A 132 16.60 -18.94 -20.68
CA GLU A 132 17.45 -19.55 -21.73
C GLU A 132 18.72 -20.20 -21.15
N ILE A 133 19.15 -19.78 -19.95
CA ILE A 133 20.35 -20.35 -19.30
C ILE A 133 20.03 -21.74 -18.75
N ARG A 134 18.82 -21.91 -18.20
CA ARG A 134 18.34 -23.17 -17.63
C ARG A 134 17.51 -24.00 -18.60
N ASN A 135 17.19 -23.43 -19.76
CA ASN A 135 16.28 -24.00 -20.75
C ASN A 135 14.92 -24.39 -20.14
N GLU A 136 14.38 -23.51 -19.29
CA GLU A 136 13.12 -23.70 -18.60
C GLU A 136 12.11 -22.64 -19.05
N ALA A 137 10.86 -23.04 -19.21
CA ALA A 137 9.75 -22.13 -19.44
C ALA A 137 8.71 -22.34 -18.35
N ASP A 138 8.27 -21.27 -17.73
CA ASP A 138 7.24 -21.28 -16.69
C ASP A 138 6.07 -20.40 -17.12
N GLY A 139 4.84 -20.90 -16.91
CA GLY A 139 3.62 -20.21 -17.22
C GLY A 139 2.77 -20.04 -15.96
N ARG A 140 2.28 -18.83 -15.73
CA ARG A 140 1.47 -18.50 -14.56
C ARG A 140 0.16 -17.86 -14.99
N GLY A 141 -0.88 -18.08 -14.21
CA GLY A 141 -2.15 -17.39 -14.34
C GLY A 141 -2.79 -17.20 -12.98
N GLY A 142 -3.40 -16.05 -12.80
CA GLY A 142 -4.07 -15.70 -11.56
C GLY A 142 -5.13 -14.63 -11.76
N ILE A 143 -5.72 -14.20 -10.66
CA ILE A 143 -6.82 -13.24 -10.67
C ILE A 143 -6.80 -12.40 -9.41
N ASP A 144 -6.95 -11.09 -9.58
CA ASP A 144 -7.20 -10.14 -8.50
C ASP A 144 -8.64 -9.66 -8.57
N VAL A 145 -9.31 -9.61 -7.43
CA VAL A 145 -10.69 -9.15 -7.30
C VAL A 145 -10.76 -8.12 -6.20
N ALA A 146 -11.26 -6.94 -6.52
CA ALA A 146 -11.64 -5.94 -5.54
C ALA A 146 -13.15 -5.71 -5.59
N TRP A 147 -13.79 -5.77 -4.43
CA TRP A 147 -15.22 -5.54 -4.29
C TRP A 147 -15.48 -4.51 -3.20
N ARG A 148 -16.16 -3.46 -3.57
CA ARG A 148 -16.64 -2.41 -2.67
C ARG A 148 -18.15 -2.46 -2.60
N PRO A 149 -18.72 -3.28 -1.68
CA PRO A 149 -20.17 -3.36 -1.51
C PRO A 149 -20.79 -2.04 -1.05
N SER A 150 -20.00 -1.26 -0.33
CA SER A 150 -20.34 0.08 0.14
C SER A 150 -19.09 0.96 0.14
N THR A 151 -19.26 2.25 0.34
CA THR A 151 -18.16 3.21 0.39
C THR A 151 -17.27 3.06 1.63
N ASN A 152 -17.74 2.33 2.62
CA ASN A 152 -17.06 2.15 3.90
C ASN A 152 -16.53 0.72 4.13
N LEU A 153 -16.69 -0.17 3.15
CA LEU A 153 -16.16 -1.54 3.19
C LEU A 153 -15.53 -1.88 1.84
N GLN A 154 -14.33 -2.38 1.88
CA GLN A 154 -13.59 -2.90 0.75
C GLN A 154 -13.09 -4.30 1.06
N LEU A 155 -13.34 -5.21 0.14
CA LEU A 155 -12.85 -6.58 0.12
C LEU A 155 -11.94 -6.74 -1.08
N THR A 156 -10.76 -7.26 -0.87
CA THR A 156 -9.80 -7.56 -1.94
C THR A 156 -9.33 -9.00 -1.77
N ALA A 157 -9.31 -9.74 -2.86
CA ALA A 157 -8.80 -11.10 -2.88
C ALA A 157 -7.86 -11.28 -4.07
N THR A 158 -6.83 -12.08 -3.90
CA THR A 158 -5.92 -12.48 -4.96
C THR A 158 -5.71 -13.99 -4.91
N VAL A 159 -5.69 -14.61 -6.08
CA VAL A 159 -5.39 -16.03 -6.23
C VAL A 159 -4.22 -16.17 -7.19
N ASN A 160 -3.19 -16.88 -6.74
CA ASN A 160 -1.94 -17.13 -7.46
C ASN A 160 -1.30 -15.84 -8.00
N PRO A 161 -1.10 -14.78 -7.16
CA PRO A 161 -0.64 -13.48 -7.64
C PRO A 161 0.76 -13.56 -8.25
N ASP A 162 0.96 -12.85 -9.36
CA ASP A 162 2.29 -12.65 -9.95
C ASP A 162 2.93 -11.35 -9.42
N PHE A 163 3.74 -11.50 -8.39
CA PHE A 163 4.52 -10.37 -7.86
C PHE A 163 5.87 -10.18 -8.57
N GLY A 164 6.20 -11.03 -9.56
CA GLY A 164 7.43 -10.93 -10.33
C GLY A 164 7.44 -9.79 -11.35
N SER A 165 6.26 -9.31 -11.76
CA SER A 165 6.09 -8.19 -12.70
C SER A 165 6.21 -6.81 -12.03
N ILE A 166 6.46 -6.76 -10.72
CA ILE A 166 6.58 -5.50 -9.99
C ILE A 166 7.96 -4.89 -10.20
N GLU A 167 7.99 -3.56 -10.26
CA GLU A 167 9.23 -2.80 -10.34
C GLU A 167 10.23 -3.26 -9.25
N SER A 168 11.45 -3.58 -9.66
CA SER A 168 12.51 -4.02 -8.76
C SER A 168 12.82 -2.95 -7.71
N ASP A 169 13.24 -3.39 -6.54
CA ASP A 169 13.69 -2.46 -5.51
C ASP A 169 15.06 -1.89 -5.88
N ASP A 170 15.31 -0.65 -5.46
CA ASP A 170 16.60 -0.02 -5.66
C ASP A 170 17.71 -0.75 -4.91
N VAL A 171 18.87 -0.83 -5.54
CA VAL A 171 20.04 -1.44 -4.91
C VAL A 171 20.56 -0.53 -3.79
N VAL A 172 20.59 -1.05 -2.58
CA VAL A 172 21.09 -0.33 -1.41
C VAL A 172 22.29 -1.04 -0.82
N VAL A 173 23.39 -0.31 -0.72
CA VAL A 173 24.56 -0.77 0.03
C VAL A 173 24.33 -0.52 1.52
N ASN A 174 23.95 -1.56 2.25
CA ASN A 174 23.74 -1.50 3.68
C ASN A 174 25.02 -1.93 4.43
N LEU A 175 25.74 -0.96 4.98
CA LEU A 175 26.93 -1.18 5.80
C LEU A 175 26.61 -1.25 7.30
N THR A 176 25.34 -1.35 7.67
CA THR A 176 24.91 -1.40 9.07
C THR A 176 24.40 -2.79 9.44
N ALA A 177 24.32 -3.09 10.73
CA ALA A 177 23.71 -4.33 11.25
C ALA A 177 22.16 -4.31 11.23
N TYR A 178 21.54 -3.25 10.72
CA TYR A 178 20.10 -3.12 10.67
C TYR A 178 19.55 -3.67 9.35
N GLU A 179 18.41 -4.32 9.41
CA GLU A 179 17.69 -4.78 8.21
C GLU A 179 17.26 -3.58 7.35
N THR A 180 17.38 -3.73 6.04
CA THR A 180 16.90 -2.75 5.07
C THR A 180 15.43 -3.01 4.79
N PHE A 181 14.59 -1.97 4.92
CA PHE A 181 13.16 -2.05 4.63
C PHE A 181 12.86 -1.34 3.32
N TYR A 182 12.25 -2.06 2.40
CA TYR A 182 11.78 -1.53 1.14
C TYR A 182 10.30 -1.16 1.24
N PRO A 183 9.85 -0.09 0.56
CA PRO A 183 8.44 0.25 0.51
C PRO A 183 7.64 -0.88 -0.16
N GLU A 184 6.39 -1.05 0.23
CA GLU A 184 5.49 -1.96 -0.45
C GLU A 184 5.13 -1.39 -1.82
N LYS A 185 5.19 -2.22 -2.86
CA LYS A 185 4.86 -1.85 -4.24
C LYS A 185 3.74 -2.72 -4.84
N ARG A 186 3.38 -3.81 -4.15
CA ARG A 186 2.34 -4.74 -4.62
C ARG A 186 0.96 -4.15 -4.35
N LEU A 187 0.17 -3.94 -5.40
CA LEU A 187 -1.13 -3.27 -5.35
C LEU A 187 -2.07 -3.88 -4.30
N PHE A 188 -2.11 -5.21 -4.21
CA PHE A 188 -2.90 -5.90 -3.20
C PHE A 188 -2.61 -5.41 -1.77
N PHE A 189 -1.34 -5.20 -1.42
CA PHE A 189 -0.95 -4.77 -0.08
C PHE A 189 -1.01 -3.25 0.12
N LEU A 190 -0.93 -2.46 -0.96
CA LEU A 190 -0.95 -1.00 -0.87
C LEU A 190 -2.33 -0.46 -0.50
N GLU A 191 -3.37 -1.00 -1.10
CA GLU A 191 -4.72 -0.50 -0.90
C GLU A 191 -5.22 -0.79 0.52
N GLY A 192 -5.70 0.22 1.24
CA GLY A 192 -6.16 0.07 2.62
C GLY A 192 -5.05 -0.14 3.67
N ASN A 193 -3.78 -0.01 3.28
CA ASN A 193 -2.65 -0.22 4.19
C ASN A 193 -2.62 0.76 5.36
N GLU A 194 -3.18 1.95 5.18
CA GLU A 194 -3.29 2.97 6.23
C GLU A 194 -4.01 2.49 7.50
N VAL A 195 -4.90 1.52 7.38
CA VAL A 195 -5.59 0.92 8.53
C VAL A 195 -4.62 0.13 9.42
N PHE A 196 -3.61 -0.52 8.81
CA PHE A 196 -2.65 -1.37 9.50
C PHE A 196 -1.45 -0.62 10.11
N VAL A 197 -1.37 0.68 9.91
CA VAL A 197 -0.35 1.53 10.55
C VAL A 197 -0.66 1.67 12.05
N THR A 198 0.27 1.29 12.92
CA THR A 198 0.06 1.24 14.36
C THR A 198 0.49 2.51 15.09
N SER A 199 1.47 3.23 14.58
CA SER A 199 1.93 4.47 15.17
C SER A 199 2.57 5.38 14.12
N PRO A 200 2.66 6.70 14.38
CA PRO A 200 3.40 7.62 13.51
C PRO A 200 4.88 7.26 13.34
N ARG A 201 5.44 6.46 14.24
CA ARG A 201 6.82 5.99 14.16
C ARG A 201 7.02 4.80 13.22
N SER A 202 5.95 4.05 12.97
CA SER A 202 5.97 2.94 12.01
C SER A 202 5.86 3.41 10.56
N ASN A 203 5.51 4.69 10.34
CA ASN A 203 5.54 5.28 9.03
C ASN A 203 6.97 5.69 8.66
N PRO A 204 7.45 5.21 7.54
CA PRO A 204 8.71 5.72 6.99
C PRO A 204 8.55 7.21 6.74
N ARG A 205 9.23 8.02 7.53
CA ARG A 205 9.33 9.45 7.27
C ARG A 205 10.27 9.64 6.10
N GLY A 206 9.71 9.88 4.92
CA GLY A 206 10.47 10.53 3.87
C GLY A 206 11.00 11.87 4.40
N PRO A 207 12.06 12.45 3.82
CA PRO A 207 12.54 13.75 4.20
C PRO A 207 11.43 14.77 3.94
N SER A 208 10.65 15.06 4.97
CA SER A 208 9.74 16.19 5.02
C SER A 208 10.60 17.44 5.25
N GLY A 209 11.33 17.80 4.22
CA GLY A 209 11.91 19.14 4.17
C GLY A 209 10.80 20.16 3.96
N PRO A 210 10.96 21.39 4.44
CA PRO A 210 10.00 22.48 4.25
C PRO A 210 9.76 22.86 2.79
N GLY A 211 10.35 22.16 1.85
CA GLY A 211 10.20 22.33 0.42
C GLY A 211 9.68 21.11 -0.32
N GLY A 212 9.06 20.16 0.35
CA GLY A 212 8.50 18.91 -0.24
C GLY A 212 7.59 19.14 -1.44
N SER A 213 8.13 19.77 -2.44
CA SER A 213 7.62 19.72 -3.81
C SER A 213 7.84 18.33 -4.29
N GLY A 214 6.73 17.76 -4.71
CA GLY A 214 6.60 16.49 -5.34
C GLY A 214 7.87 16.11 -6.06
N GLY A 215 8.51 15.18 -5.61
CA GLY A 215 9.66 14.88 -6.27
C GLY A 215 10.29 13.76 -5.61
N ARG A 216 10.87 13.02 -6.15
CA ARG A 216 11.78 11.94 -5.81
C ARG A 216 11.35 11.32 -4.49
N GLN A 217 10.51 10.32 -4.58
CA GLN A 217 10.56 9.25 -3.64
C GLN A 217 12.04 8.86 -3.57
N SER A 218 12.75 9.45 -2.64
CA SER A 218 14.01 8.86 -2.27
C SER A 218 13.60 7.51 -1.71
N VAL A 219 14.00 6.47 -2.36
CA VAL A 219 13.95 5.13 -1.85
C VAL A 219 14.80 5.17 -0.58
N GLN A 220 14.14 5.47 0.51
CA GLN A 220 14.79 5.48 1.81
C GLN A 220 14.63 4.09 2.36
N THR A 221 15.76 3.46 2.52
CA THR A 221 15.90 2.32 3.38
C THR A 221 15.58 2.76 4.79
N TYR A 222 14.54 2.17 5.35
CA TYR A 222 14.14 2.49 6.70
C TYR A 222 14.80 1.52 7.67
N ARG A 223 15.26 2.07 8.78
CA ARG A 223 15.55 1.24 9.94
C ARG A 223 14.22 0.74 10.49
N MET A 224 14.09 -0.56 10.74
CA MET A 224 12.95 -1.08 11.44
C MET A 224 12.93 -0.50 12.85
N GLU A 225 11.88 0.25 13.15
CA GLU A 225 11.63 0.64 14.52
C GLU A 225 10.96 -0.53 15.27
N PRO A 226 11.22 -0.71 16.57
CA PRO A 226 10.63 -1.80 17.36
C PRO A 226 9.09 -1.81 17.38
N THR A 227 8.47 -0.73 16.90
CA THR A 227 7.01 -0.55 16.88
C THR A 227 6.33 -1.01 15.59
N THR A 228 7.09 -1.51 14.60
CA THR A 228 6.52 -2.06 13.36
C THR A 228 6.04 -3.48 13.61
N LEU A 229 4.72 -3.67 13.67
CA LEU A 229 4.09 -4.98 13.93
C LEU A 229 3.78 -5.75 12.64
N LEU A 230 3.65 -5.06 11.52
CA LEU A 230 3.36 -5.65 10.21
C LEU A 230 4.35 -5.13 9.17
N ASN A 231 5.05 -6.06 8.53
CA ASN A 231 5.82 -5.82 7.33
C ASN A 231 5.30 -6.74 6.22
N THR A 232 4.46 -6.19 5.35
CA THR A 232 3.83 -6.96 4.26
C THR A 232 4.84 -7.55 3.29
N ARG A 233 6.03 -6.95 3.14
CA ARG A 233 7.11 -7.47 2.29
C ARG A 233 7.66 -8.82 2.75
N ARG A 234 7.36 -9.25 3.97
CA ARG A 234 7.71 -10.59 4.45
C ARG A 234 6.77 -11.67 3.92
N ILE A 235 5.54 -11.30 3.55
CA ILE A 235 4.58 -12.19 2.91
C ILE A 235 5.02 -12.38 1.45
N GLY A 236 5.27 -13.62 1.06
CA GLY A 236 5.86 -13.93 -0.25
C GLY A 236 7.34 -13.54 -0.38
N GLY A 237 8.02 -13.24 0.71
CA GLY A 237 9.46 -13.02 0.73
C GLY A 237 10.25 -14.34 0.73
N SER A 238 11.59 -14.26 0.72
CA SER A 238 12.43 -15.46 0.77
C SER A 238 12.15 -16.30 2.02
N ALA A 239 12.19 -17.62 1.86
CA ALA A 239 11.83 -18.59 2.89
C ALA A 239 12.96 -18.84 3.88
N LYS A 240 13.32 -17.84 4.69
CA LYS A 240 14.41 -17.91 5.69
C LYS A 240 14.17 -18.92 6.82
N HIS A 241 12.97 -19.49 6.90
CA HIS A 241 12.57 -20.46 7.93
C HIS A 241 12.94 -21.89 7.59
N VAL A 242 13.32 -22.16 6.33
CA VAL A 242 13.67 -23.50 5.86
C VAL A 242 15.06 -23.88 6.35
N GLU A 243 15.16 -24.99 7.08
CA GLU A 243 16.44 -25.54 7.49
C GLU A 243 17.01 -26.41 6.38
N ILE A 244 18.27 -26.16 6.03
CA ILE A 244 18.99 -26.92 5.01
C ILE A 244 19.76 -28.03 5.70
N PRO A 245 19.49 -29.30 5.37
CA PRO A 245 20.26 -30.41 5.94
C PRO A 245 21.78 -30.31 5.61
N ASP A 246 22.64 -30.73 6.53
CA ASP A 246 24.12 -30.66 6.40
C ASP A 246 24.69 -31.37 5.16
N TYR A 247 23.94 -32.34 4.65
CA TYR A 247 24.37 -33.13 3.46
C TYR A 247 23.94 -32.44 2.14
N LEU A 248 23.22 -31.35 2.19
CA LEU A 248 22.72 -30.66 1.00
C LEU A 248 23.28 -29.25 0.92
N THR A 249 23.83 -28.88 -0.22
CA THR A 249 24.22 -27.50 -0.52
C THR A 249 23.21 -26.85 -1.44
N VAL A 250 22.53 -25.78 -0.93
CA VAL A 250 21.60 -24.95 -1.70
C VAL A 250 22.25 -23.61 -1.99
N SER A 251 22.23 -23.20 -3.24
CA SER A 251 22.84 -21.92 -3.64
C SER A 251 22.12 -20.72 -3.02
N GLY A 252 22.84 -19.63 -2.76
CA GLY A 252 22.24 -18.38 -2.25
C GLY A 252 21.19 -17.81 -3.19
N VAL A 253 21.29 -18.07 -4.49
CA VAL A 253 20.28 -17.67 -5.48
C VAL A 253 18.96 -18.41 -5.23
N GLU A 254 18.99 -19.71 -4.98
CA GLU A 254 17.79 -20.50 -4.65
C GLU A 254 17.16 -20.03 -3.33
N GLN A 255 17.98 -19.81 -2.30
CA GLN A 255 17.50 -19.33 -0.99
C GLN A 255 16.92 -17.91 -1.03
N SER A 256 17.32 -17.09 -1.99
CA SER A 256 16.84 -15.72 -2.14
C SER A 256 15.54 -15.61 -2.96
N LYS A 257 15.10 -16.68 -3.60
CA LYS A 257 13.85 -16.68 -4.36
C LYS A 257 12.68 -16.29 -3.48
N PRO A 258 11.78 -15.42 -3.95
CA PRO A 258 10.52 -15.13 -3.26
C PRO A 258 9.65 -16.39 -3.23
N THR A 259 8.93 -16.56 -2.13
CA THR A 259 7.92 -17.61 -2.00
C THR A 259 6.64 -17.19 -2.72
N GLU A 260 6.10 -18.07 -3.52
CA GLU A 260 4.84 -17.81 -4.20
C GLU A 260 3.65 -17.88 -3.24
N LEU A 261 2.59 -17.15 -3.53
CA LEU A 261 1.34 -17.22 -2.78
C LEU A 261 0.33 -18.14 -3.48
N VAL A 262 -0.37 -18.93 -2.70
CA VAL A 262 -1.62 -19.56 -3.13
C VAL A 262 -2.68 -18.49 -3.32
N GLY A 263 -2.75 -17.56 -2.36
CA GLY A 263 -3.67 -16.45 -2.40
C GLY A 263 -3.64 -15.62 -1.13
N ALA A 264 -4.35 -14.51 -1.17
CA ALA A 264 -4.54 -13.64 -0.02
C ALA A 264 -5.91 -12.98 -0.07
N VAL A 265 -6.44 -12.64 1.11
CA VAL A 265 -7.70 -11.92 1.26
C VAL A 265 -7.48 -10.76 2.23
N LYS A 266 -8.04 -9.61 1.89
CA LYS A 266 -8.02 -8.42 2.73
C LYS A 266 -9.40 -7.78 2.78
N ALA A 267 -9.82 -7.43 3.99
CA ALA A 267 -11.02 -6.66 4.25
C ALA A 267 -10.62 -5.41 5.05
N VAL A 268 -10.98 -4.25 4.57
CA VAL A 268 -10.78 -2.98 5.29
C VAL A 268 -12.06 -2.19 5.29
N GLY A 269 -12.36 -1.55 6.40
CA GLY A 269 -13.58 -0.80 6.50
C GLY A 269 -13.58 0.22 7.63
N GLN A 270 -14.66 1.01 7.64
CA GLN A 270 -14.90 2.05 8.60
C GLN A 270 -16.39 2.12 8.94
N SER A 271 -16.70 2.29 10.22
CA SER A 271 -18.07 2.54 10.68
C SER A 271 -18.04 3.57 11.81
N GLY A 272 -18.51 4.77 11.55
CA GLY A 272 -18.29 5.91 12.44
C GLY A 272 -16.80 6.14 12.70
N GLY A 273 -16.43 6.35 13.96
CA GLY A 273 -15.02 6.47 14.35
C GLY A 273 -14.23 5.15 14.40
N LEU A 274 -14.86 4.01 14.15
CA LEU A 274 -14.20 2.69 14.17
C LEU A 274 -13.69 2.34 12.78
N ARG A 275 -12.39 2.06 12.67
CA ARG A 275 -11.74 1.45 11.50
C ARG A 275 -11.34 0.02 11.82
N TYR A 276 -11.48 -0.84 10.85
CA TYR A 276 -11.12 -2.26 11.00
C TYR A 276 -10.42 -2.79 9.76
N GLY A 277 -9.55 -3.74 9.98
CA GLY A 277 -8.83 -4.44 8.93
C GLY A 277 -8.59 -5.90 9.28
N LEU A 278 -8.76 -6.75 8.28
CA LEU A 278 -8.39 -8.16 8.30
C LEU A 278 -7.52 -8.42 7.08
N LEU A 279 -6.44 -9.17 7.25
CA LEU A 279 -5.60 -9.64 6.16
C LEU A 279 -5.19 -11.07 6.46
N THR A 280 -5.34 -11.94 5.46
CA THR A 280 -4.81 -13.30 5.49
C THR A 280 -4.08 -13.60 4.20
N ALA A 281 -3.00 -14.35 4.28
CA ALA A 281 -2.22 -14.76 3.11
C ALA A 281 -1.64 -16.16 3.33
N PHE A 282 -1.58 -16.92 2.26
CA PHE A 282 -1.14 -18.32 2.25
C PHE A 282 -0.03 -18.49 1.23
N GLU A 283 1.15 -18.91 1.68
CA GLU A 283 2.28 -19.22 0.81
C GLU A 283 2.17 -20.63 0.24
N LYS A 284 2.72 -20.83 -0.95
CA LYS A 284 2.89 -22.15 -1.53
C LYS A 284 4.06 -22.89 -0.86
N GLU A 285 4.11 -24.19 -1.11
CA GLU A 285 5.29 -25.00 -0.80
C GLU A 285 6.56 -24.35 -1.39
N VAL A 286 7.61 -24.34 -0.61
CA VAL A 286 8.93 -23.85 -1.01
C VAL A 286 9.69 -25.03 -1.61
N GLU A 287 10.21 -24.87 -2.83
CA GLU A 287 11.04 -25.83 -3.51
C GLU A 287 12.39 -25.22 -3.84
N TRP A 288 13.45 -25.79 -3.27
CA TRP A 288 14.82 -25.37 -3.55
C TRP A 288 15.62 -26.50 -4.17
N ARG A 289 16.35 -26.20 -5.24
CA ARG A 289 17.30 -27.13 -5.83
C ARG A 289 18.64 -27.02 -5.11
N GLY A 290 19.15 -28.16 -4.73
CA GLY A 290 20.44 -28.27 -4.08
C GLY A 290 21.26 -29.43 -4.65
N VAL A 291 22.51 -29.51 -4.25
CA VAL A 291 23.45 -30.58 -4.65
C VAL A 291 23.83 -31.36 -3.41
N TRP A 292 23.75 -32.68 -3.50
CA TRP A 292 24.21 -33.53 -2.44
C TRP A 292 25.76 -33.51 -2.37
N ASN A 293 26.28 -33.09 -1.22
CA ASN A 293 27.71 -32.78 -1.03
C ASN A 293 28.69 -33.85 -1.43
N ASN A 294 28.28 -35.11 -1.44
CA ASN A 294 29.18 -36.25 -1.72
C ASN A 294 29.05 -36.85 -3.13
N THR A 295 28.10 -36.41 -3.96
CA THR A 295 27.78 -37.11 -5.21
C THR A 295 27.49 -36.21 -6.39
N ASP A 296 27.53 -34.91 -6.26
CA ASP A 296 27.07 -33.91 -7.25
C ASP A 296 25.66 -34.20 -7.81
N ARG A 297 24.87 -34.99 -7.08
CA ARG A 297 23.50 -35.30 -7.48
C ARG A 297 22.57 -34.17 -7.11
N GLU A 298 21.79 -33.70 -8.07
CA GLU A 298 20.73 -32.70 -7.82
C GLU A 298 19.60 -33.33 -6.98
N MET A 299 19.15 -32.58 -6.00
CA MET A 299 18.03 -32.91 -5.12
C MET A 299 17.13 -31.67 -4.92
N THR A 300 15.86 -31.91 -4.69
CA THR A 300 14.91 -30.83 -4.39
C THR A 300 14.53 -30.91 -2.92
N LEU A 301 14.82 -29.83 -2.19
CA LEU A 301 14.36 -29.63 -0.82
C LEU A 301 12.98 -28.98 -0.85
N LYS A 302 12.02 -29.60 -0.18
CA LYS A 302 10.64 -29.09 -0.08
C LYS A 302 10.31 -28.73 1.37
N SER A 303 9.59 -27.65 1.55
CA SER A 303 9.07 -27.23 2.85
C SER A 303 7.72 -26.53 2.65
N ASP A 304 6.80 -26.74 3.57
CA ASP A 304 5.52 -26.03 3.53
C ASP A 304 5.70 -24.51 3.58
N GLY A 305 4.79 -23.80 2.93
CA GLY A 305 4.71 -22.34 3.00
C GLY A 305 4.19 -21.85 4.35
N ARG A 306 4.29 -20.56 4.57
CA ARG A 306 3.79 -19.90 5.79
C ARG A 306 2.37 -19.39 5.58
N ASP A 307 1.62 -19.34 6.69
CA ASP A 307 0.32 -18.69 6.74
C ASP A 307 0.41 -17.41 7.57
N PHE A 308 -0.23 -16.36 7.10
CA PHE A 308 -0.26 -15.06 7.75
C PHE A 308 -1.67 -14.62 8.07
N GLY A 309 -1.83 -14.03 9.24
CA GLY A 309 -3.08 -13.43 9.68
C GLY A 309 -2.84 -12.11 10.38
N VAL A 310 -3.65 -11.10 10.09
CA VAL A 310 -3.59 -9.78 10.72
C VAL A 310 -5.00 -9.30 11.00
N VAL A 311 -5.22 -8.85 12.23
CA VAL A 311 -6.47 -8.17 12.64
C VAL A 311 -6.13 -6.81 13.19
N ARG A 312 -6.84 -5.79 12.75
CA ARG A 312 -6.70 -4.40 13.21
C ARG A 312 -8.05 -3.83 13.58
N LEU A 313 -8.13 -3.22 14.75
CA LEU A 313 -9.24 -2.39 15.20
C LEU A 313 -8.67 -1.06 15.66
N LEU A 314 -9.24 0.05 15.22
CA LEU A 314 -8.80 1.39 15.55
C LEU A 314 -10.02 2.29 15.71
N TYR A 315 -10.24 2.77 16.93
CA TYR A 315 -11.24 3.81 17.20
C TYR A 315 -10.58 5.16 17.31
N GLU A 316 -11.08 6.13 16.55
CA GLU A 316 -10.57 7.49 16.51
C GLU A 316 -11.71 8.50 16.68
N SER A 317 -11.42 9.55 17.42
CA SER A 317 -12.33 10.67 17.60
C SER A 317 -11.56 11.98 17.50
N ALA A 318 -12.10 12.93 16.74
CA ALA A 318 -11.61 14.30 16.61
C ALA A 318 -12.63 15.22 17.25
N GLY A 319 -12.51 15.49 18.55
CA GLY A 319 -13.43 16.36 19.28
C GLY A 319 -12.74 17.11 20.41
N GLY A 320 -13.34 18.23 20.87
CA GLY A 320 -12.89 18.94 22.06
C GLY A 320 -11.50 19.56 22.01
N GLY A 321 -10.96 19.85 20.82
CA GLY A 321 -9.64 20.48 20.65
C GLY A 321 -8.47 19.50 20.56
N GLY A 322 -8.71 18.18 20.51
CA GLY A 322 -7.68 17.17 20.34
C GLY A 322 -8.18 15.93 19.61
N ARG A 323 -7.24 15.14 19.12
CA ARG A 323 -7.50 13.82 18.56
C ARG A 323 -7.19 12.75 19.59
N GLN A 324 -8.11 11.83 19.76
CA GLN A 324 -7.93 10.66 20.63
C GLN A 324 -8.07 9.41 19.79
N SER A 325 -7.24 8.41 20.05
CA SER A 325 -7.34 7.12 19.38
C SER A 325 -6.98 5.99 20.33
N ILE A 326 -7.67 4.87 20.17
CA ILE A 326 -7.34 3.61 20.79
C ILE A 326 -7.36 2.52 19.73
N GLY A 327 -6.37 1.65 19.72
CA GLY A 327 -6.28 0.62 18.71
C GLY A 327 -5.73 -0.69 19.22
N TYR A 328 -6.17 -1.77 18.58
CA TYR A 328 -5.67 -3.12 18.76
C TYR A 328 -5.14 -3.65 17.43
N MET A 329 -4.04 -4.38 17.47
CA MET A 329 -3.51 -5.12 16.33
C MET A 329 -2.99 -6.46 16.79
N GLY A 330 -3.47 -7.53 16.17
CA GLY A 330 -2.98 -8.89 16.32
C GLY A 330 -2.36 -9.36 15.01
N THR A 331 -1.20 -9.99 15.09
CA THR A 331 -0.53 -10.60 13.94
C THR A 331 -0.21 -12.05 14.24
N LEU A 332 -0.39 -12.90 13.25
CA LEU A 332 -0.05 -14.32 13.28
C LEU A 332 0.83 -14.62 12.06
N ALA A 333 1.90 -15.36 12.30
CA ALA A 333 2.67 -16.01 11.25
C ALA A 333 2.89 -17.46 11.69
N SER A 334 2.32 -18.39 10.95
CA SER A 334 2.54 -19.82 11.17
C SER A 334 3.72 -20.25 10.33
N ASN A 335 4.79 -20.69 10.98
CA ASN A 335 5.88 -21.35 10.29
C ASN A 335 5.69 -22.85 10.43
N PRO A 336 5.79 -23.63 9.34
CA PRO A 336 5.76 -25.07 9.44
C PRO A 336 6.92 -25.54 10.30
N LEU A 337 6.68 -26.54 11.14
CA LEU A 337 7.76 -27.29 11.77
C LEU A 337 8.52 -28.02 10.66
N ASN A 338 9.84 -27.89 10.67
CA ASN A 338 10.68 -28.37 9.58
C ASN A 338 10.66 -29.89 9.46
N ASP A 339 9.69 -30.42 8.74
CA ASP A 339 9.77 -31.74 8.14
C ASP A 339 10.22 -31.58 6.69
N ALA A 340 11.46 -31.14 6.49
CA ALA A 340 12.05 -31.07 5.16
C ALA A 340 12.14 -32.50 4.61
N VAL A 341 11.31 -32.82 3.66
CA VAL A 341 11.34 -34.10 2.92
C VAL A 341 12.23 -33.91 1.71
N VAL A 342 13.27 -34.74 1.62
CA VAL A 342 14.22 -34.76 0.52
C VAL A 342 13.88 -35.88 -0.46
#